data_de7277cdd0d0712bb1a3082fb0fadb75
#
_entry.id   de7277cdd0d0712bb1a3082fb0fadb75
#
_cell.length_a   1.000
_cell.length_b   1.000
_cell.length_c   1.000
_cell.angle_alpha   90.00
_cell.angle_beta   90.00
_cell.angle_gamma   90.00
#
_symmetry.space_group_name_H-M   'P 1'
#
loop_
_entity.id
_entity.type
_entity.pdbx_description
1 polymer ?
#
loop_
_entity_poly.entity_id
_entity_poly.type
_entity_poly.pdbx_seq_one_letter_code
_entity_poly.pdbx_strand_id
1 'polypeptide(L)'
;GVVKTVLFEVDGEKNEWIGKKAERIRKRDPYKLAEDSMDELLKENGLTRDDIDYTATTGEGESLEFHTGHFYSMTTHARGAIYLNPESRSVLDVGALHGRAIRIDEHGKVLEYRMTSQCASGSGQFLENIARYLGITLEEIGELSQQADDPEVVSGICAVLAETDVINMVSRSISAPNILKGIHISMSNRLLKLLRATKVMEGDVMVTGGLALDTGLVAAMAEGVADPKNKVNVTIKSDPDSIYAGAIGAALWGGFRYQKLAKMEELKQAS
;
A
#
# COMPACT_ATOMS: atom_id res chain seq x y z
N GLY A 1 4.76 -8.45 7.30
CA GLY A 1 3.53 -7.67 7.36
C GLY A 1 3.55 -6.60 8.45
N VAL A 2 2.66 -5.63 8.33
CA VAL A 2 2.52 -4.49 9.24
C VAL A 2 1.03 -4.28 9.55
N VAL A 3 0.69 -4.14 10.83
CA VAL A 3 -0.60 -3.62 11.28
C VAL A 3 -0.52 -2.09 11.22
N LYS A 4 -1.54 -1.45 10.68
CA LYS A 4 -1.64 0.01 10.56
C LYS A 4 -2.99 0.44 11.12
N THR A 5 -2.94 1.29 12.11
CA THR A 5 -4.11 1.83 12.82
C THR A 5 -4.14 3.33 12.62
N VAL A 6 -5.31 3.86 12.31
CA VAL A 6 -5.56 5.31 12.22
C VAL A 6 -6.81 5.67 13.01
N LEU A 7 -6.84 6.87 13.53
CA LEU A 7 -7.97 7.45 14.25
C LEU A 7 -8.42 8.72 13.53
N PHE A 8 -9.71 8.78 13.21
CA PHE A 8 -10.33 9.91 12.51
C PHE A 8 -11.56 10.41 13.27
N GLU A 9 -11.74 11.71 13.28
CA GLU A 9 -13.01 12.36 13.52
C GLU A 9 -13.66 12.68 12.18
N VAL A 10 -14.88 12.17 11.97
CA VAL A 10 -15.62 12.31 10.71
C VAL A 10 -16.93 13.03 10.99
N ASP A 11 -17.02 14.31 10.61
CA ASP A 11 -18.24 15.12 10.75
C ASP A 11 -18.65 15.68 9.37
N GLY A 12 -19.60 15.01 8.74
CA GLY A 12 -20.07 15.37 7.41
C GLY A 12 -18.97 15.29 6.36
N GLU A 13 -18.56 16.44 5.80
CA GLU A 13 -17.46 16.54 4.83
C GLU A 13 -16.10 16.74 5.50
N LYS A 14 -16.09 17.12 6.78
CA LYS A 14 -14.86 17.34 7.54
C LYS A 14 -14.33 16.02 8.07
N ASN A 15 -13.12 15.69 7.67
CA ASN A 15 -12.40 14.52 8.13
C ASN A 15 -11.10 14.97 8.80
N GLU A 16 -10.99 14.85 10.10
CA GLU A 16 -9.83 15.23 10.86
C GLU A 16 -9.04 13.99 11.28
N TRP A 17 -7.76 13.94 10.91
CA TRP A 17 -6.87 12.85 11.29
C TRP A 17 -6.30 13.12 12.68
N ILE A 18 -6.71 12.33 13.67
CA ILE A 18 -6.34 12.49 15.07
C ILE A 18 -5.02 11.77 15.38
N GLY A 19 -4.86 10.53 14.90
CA GLY A 19 -3.67 9.75 15.21
C GLY A 19 -3.45 8.56 14.27
N LYS A 20 -2.20 8.07 14.30
CA LYS A 20 -1.76 6.93 13.48
C LYS A 20 -0.72 6.08 14.19
N LYS A 21 -0.72 4.77 13.91
CA LYS A 21 0.27 3.82 14.39
C LYS A 21 0.56 2.75 13.35
N ALA A 22 1.82 2.34 13.22
CA ALA A 22 2.23 1.24 12.34
C ALA A 22 3.15 0.30 13.10
N GLU A 23 2.80 -0.98 13.15
CA GLU A 23 3.55 -1.98 13.89
C GLU A 23 3.86 -3.21 13.02
N ARG A 24 5.14 -3.61 12.97
CA ARG A 24 5.54 -4.84 12.27
C ARG A 24 5.07 -6.06 13.03
N ILE A 25 4.40 -6.99 12.34
CA ILE A 25 3.90 -8.23 12.93
C ILE A 25 5.06 -9.11 13.42
N ARG A 26 6.10 -9.30 12.60
CA ARG A 26 7.22 -10.23 12.90
C ARG A 26 6.69 -11.62 13.28
N LYS A 27 6.94 -12.05 14.54
CA LYS A 27 6.48 -13.33 15.10
C LYS A 27 5.32 -13.17 16.11
N ARG A 28 4.74 -11.97 16.23
CA ARG A 28 3.60 -11.68 17.11
C ARG A 28 2.30 -12.14 16.49
N ASP A 29 1.29 -12.42 17.33
CA ASP A 29 -0.07 -12.62 16.87
C ASP A 29 -0.61 -11.33 16.24
N PRO A 30 -1.03 -11.34 14.96
CA PRO A 30 -1.48 -10.14 14.27
C PRO A 30 -2.79 -9.58 14.84
N TYR A 31 -3.66 -10.43 15.37
CA TYR A 31 -4.96 -10.01 15.92
C TYR A 31 -4.78 -9.30 17.25
N LYS A 32 -4.01 -9.90 18.15
CA LYS A 32 -3.65 -9.25 19.41
C LYS A 32 -2.87 -7.97 19.17
N LEU A 33 -1.96 -7.96 18.23
CA LEU A 33 -1.20 -6.76 17.86
C LEU A 33 -2.11 -5.62 17.36
N ALA A 34 -3.15 -5.96 16.58
CA ALA A 34 -4.11 -4.96 16.10
C ALA A 34 -4.93 -4.38 17.25
N GLU A 35 -5.35 -5.22 18.20
CA GLU A 35 -6.06 -4.79 19.41
C GLU A 35 -5.19 -3.89 20.28
N ASP A 36 -3.99 -4.32 20.62
CA ASP A 36 -3.03 -3.57 21.42
C ASP A 36 -2.70 -2.21 20.74
N SER A 37 -2.50 -2.21 19.41
CA SER A 37 -2.22 -1.00 18.63
C SER A 37 -3.38 0.00 18.67
N MET A 38 -4.64 -0.47 18.66
CA MET A 38 -5.82 0.36 18.79
C MET A 38 -5.89 0.97 20.19
N ASP A 39 -5.77 0.15 21.24
CA ASP A 39 -5.87 0.59 22.62
C ASP A 39 -4.78 1.61 22.98
N GLU A 40 -3.55 1.37 22.52
CA GLU A 40 -2.44 2.31 22.70
C GLU A 40 -2.70 3.64 21.98
N LEU A 41 -3.18 3.60 20.73
CA LEU A 41 -3.49 4.81 19.97
C LEU A 41 -4.61 5.63 20.62
N LEU A 42 -5.66 4.97 21.12
CA LEU A 42 -6.73 5.63 21.88
C LEU A 42 -6.20 6.28 23.15
N LYS A 43 -5.41 5.55 23.94
CA LYS A 43 -4.79 6.06 25.17
C LYS A 43 -3.88 7.26 24.93
N GLU A 44 -3.07 7.23 23.86
CA GLU A 44 -2.20 8.34 23.46
C GLU A 44 -2.99 9.62 23.14
N ASN A 45 -4.25 9.49 22.71
CA ASN A 45 -5.14 10.60 22.41
C ASN A 45 -6.18 10.89 23.50
N GLY A 46 -6.06 10.27 24.70
CA GLY A 46 -6.95 10.50 25.82
C GLY A 46 -8.36 9.94 25.63
N LEU A 47 -8.53 8.93 24.76
CA LEU A 47 -9.77 8.29 24.40
C LEU A 47 -9.83 6.84 24.90
N THR A 48 -11.05 6.29 24.93
CA THR A 48 -11.36 4.90 25.26
C THR A 48 -12.11 4.24 24.09
N ARG A 49 -12.35 2.95 24.16
CA ARG A 49 -13.17 2.25 23.15
C ARG A 49 -14.63 2.74 23.12
N ASP A 50 -15.14 3.24 24.23
CA ASP A 50 -16.52 3.78 24.33
C ASP A 50 -16.69 5.11 23.58
N ASP A 51 -15.58 5.80 23.28
CA ASP A 51 -15.59 7.03 22.49
C ASP A 51 -15.58 6.77 20.97
N ILE A 52 -15.56 5.48 20.55
CA ILE A 52 -15.45 5.10 19.14
C ILE A 52 -16.81 4.65 18.61
N ASP A 53 -17.36 5.44 17.72
CA ASP A 53 -18.64 5.13 17.05
C ASP A 53 -18.55 3.96 16.07
N TYR A 54 -17.42 3.80 15.38
CA TYR A 54 -17.25 2.78 14.35
C TYR A 54 -15.79 2.31 14.22
N THR A 55 -15.58 1.01 14.38
CA THR A 55 -14.29 0.36 14.13
C THR A 55 -14.32 -0.33 12.77
N ALA A 56 -13.56 0.20 11.81
CA ALA A 56 -13.46 -0.32 10.46
C ALA A 56 -12.18 -1.13 10.28
N THR A 57 -12.28 -2.27 9.60
CA THR A 57 -11.13 -3.09 9.22
C THR A 57 -11.00 -3.27 7.71
N THR A 58 -9.82 -3.61 7.24
CA THR A 58 -9.52 -3.93 5.85
C THR A 58 -8.37 -4.93 5.75
N GLY A 59 -8.14 -5.49 4.56
CA GLY A 59 -7.09 -6.49 4.34
C GLY A 59 -7.38 -7.78 5.11
N GLU A 60 -6.45 -8.22 5.92
CA GLU A 60 -6.57 -9.45 6.74
C GLU A 60 -7.34 -9.22 8.06
N GLY A 61 -7.91 -8.03 8.25
CA GLY A 61 -8.61 -7.66 9.49
C GLY A 61 -10.07 -8.14 9.59
N GLU A 62 -10.58 -8.95 8.66
CA GLU A 62 -11.95 -9.46 8.66
C GLU A 62 -12.25 -10.32 9.90
N SER A 63 -11.26 -11.05 10.40
CA SER A 63 -11.41 -11.96 11.55
C SER A 63 -11.22 -11.29 12.91
N LEU A 64 -11.02 -9.96 12.97
CA LEU A 64 -10.93 -9.23 14.24
C LEU A 64 -12.31 -9.12 14.88
N GLU A 65 -12.46 -9.62 16.12
CA GLU A 65 -13.77 -9.68 16.80
C GLU A 65 -14.34 -8.30 17.17
N PHE A 66 -13.48 -7.30 17.39
CA PHE A 66 -13.87 -5.97 17.83
C PHE A 66 -14.23 -4.99 16.69
N HIS A 67 -14.23 -5.45 15.43
CA HIS A 67 -14.61 -4.54 14.33
C HIS A 67 -16.14 -4.40 14.20
N THR A 68 -16.57 -3.19 13.83
CA THR A 68 -17.97 -2.90 13.48
C THR A 68 -18.26 -3.28 12.03
N GLY A 69 -17.27 -3.15 11.15
CA GLY A 69 -17.40 -3.55 9.76
C GLY A 69 -16.08 -3.70 9.04
N HIS A 70 -16.10 -4.59 8.03
CA HIS A 70 -14.96 -4.85 7.16
C HIS A 70 -15.18 -4.28 5.76
N PHE A 71 -14.13 -3.74 5.15
CA PHE A 71 -14.14 -3.17 3.81
C PHE A 71 -13.06 -3.78 2.92
N TYR A 72 -13.40 -4.06 1.67
CA TYR A 72 -12.44 -4.59 0.70
C TYR A 72 -11.26 -3.65 0.50
N SER A 73 -10.05 -4.20 0.56
CA SER A 73 -8.82 -3.42 0.51
C SER A 73 -8.67 -2.57 -0.75
N MET A 74 -9.24 -2.97 -1.89
CA MET A 74 -9.23 -2.15 -3.10
C MET A 74 -10.01 -0.85 -2.93
N THR A 75 -11.19 -0.90 -2.29
CA THR A 75 -12.02 0.29 -2.05
C THR A 75 -11.42 1.19 -0.99
N THR A 76 -10.78 0.61 0.01
CA THR A 76 -10.12 1.40 1.07
C THR A 76 -8.86 2.08 0.55
N HIS A 77 -8.01 1.38 -0.22
CA HIS A 77 -6.84 2.02 -0.84
C HIS A 77 -7.23 3.11 -1.85
N ALA A 78 -8.31 2.91 -2.61
CA ALA A 78 -8.86 3.94 -3.50
C ALA A 78 -9.30 5.20 -2.73
N ARG A 79 -10.07 5.03 -1.64
CA ARG A 79 -10.53 6.14 -0.81
C ARG A 79 -9.39 6.85 -0.09
N GLY A 80 -8.41 6.09 0.44
CA GLY A 80 -7.23 6.64 1.07
C GLY A 80 -6.34 7.40 0.09
N ALA A 81 -6.20 6.92 -1.14
CA ALA A 81 -5.43 7.60 -2.18
C ALA A 81 -6.03 8.97 -2.54
N ILE A 82 -7.37 9.06 -2.69
CA ILE A 82 -8.06 10.35 -2.92
C ILE A 82 -7.91 11.30 -1.73
N TYR A 83 -7.92 10.76 -0.50
CA TYR A 83 -7.70 11.60 0.69
C TYR A 83 -6.29 12.21 0.70
N LEU A 84 -5.27 11.42 0.35
CA LEU A 84 -3.87 11.87 0.32
C LEU A 84 -3.56 12.75 -0.90
N ASN A 85 -4.15 12.44 -2.05
CA ASN A 85 -4.00 13.21 -3.28
C ASN A 85 -5.32 13.18 -4.08
N PRO A 86 -6.14 14.23 -4.00
CA PRO A 86 -7.44 14.34 -4.68
C PRO A 86 -7.35 14.23 -6.23
N GLU A 87 -6.18 14.52 -6.79
CA GLU A 87 -5.94 14.42 -8.23
C GLU A 87 -5.65 12.98 -8.70
N SER A 88 -5.57 12.03 -7.78
CA SER A 88 -5.32 10.63 -8.12
C SER A 88 -6.45 10.05 -8.97
N ARG A 89 -6.11 9.37 -10.05
CA ARG A 89 -7.05 8.63 -10.91
C ARG A 89 -6.70 7.15 -10.99
N SER A 90 -5.61 6.77 -10.35
CA SER A 90 -5.26 5.37 -10.14
C SER A 90 -4.38 5.17 -8.92
N VAL A 91 -4.34 3.93 -8.46
CA VAL A 91 -3.54 3.48 -7.31
C VAL A 91 -2.68 2.30 -7.72
N LEU A 92 -1.42 2.34 -7.35
CA LEU A 92 -0.53 1.17 -7.31
C LEU A 92 -0.35 0.76 -5.85
N ASP A 93 -1.09 -0.25 -5.42
CA ASP A 93 -0.95 -0.82 -4.09
C ASP A 93 0.08 -1.94 -4.11
N VAL A 94 1.21 -1.73 -3.42
CA VAL A 94 2.31 -2.70 -3.33
C VAL A 94 2.40 -3.21 -1.90
N GLY A 95 1.74 -4.33 -1.67
CA GLY A 95 1.65 -4.99 -0.39
C GLY A 95 2.76 -6.03 -0.15
N ALA A 96 2.66 -6.74 0.97
CA ALA A 96 3.60 -7.80 1.33
C ALA A 96 3.52 -9.02 0.37
N LEU A 97 2.33 -9.36 -0.12
CA LEU A 97 2.09 -10.58 -0.89
C LEU A 97 1.69 -10.34 -2.35
N HIS A 98 1.28 -9.13 -2.71
CA HIS A 98 0.80 -8.80 -4.06
C HIS A 98 1.03 -7.32 -4.41
N GLY A 99 1.06 -7.07 -5.73
CA GLY A 99 0.94 -5.73 -6.29
C GLY A 99 -0.40 -5.61 -7.04
N ARG A 100 -1.07 -4.47 -6.92
CA ARG A 100 -2.34 -4.18 -7.58
C ARG A 100 -2.31 -2.82 -8.25
N ALA A 101 -2.86 -2.75 -9.46
CA ALA A 101 -3.20 -1.49 -10.11
C ALA A 101 -4.72 -1.33 -10.06
N ILE A 102 -5.19 -0.18 -9.62
CA ILE A 102 -6.62 0.12 -9.43
C ILE A 102 -6.89 1.45 -10.15
N ARG A 103 -7.80 1.44 -11.13
CA ARG A 103 -8.30 2.65 -11.77
C ARG A 103 -9.52 3.14 -11.01
N ILE A 104 -9.55 4.43 -10.69
CA ILE A 104 -10.58 5.07 -9.89
C ILE A 104 -11.14 6.31 -10.58
N ASP A 105 -12.35 6.71 -10.19
CA ASP A 105 -12.90 8.03 -10.54
C ASP A 105 -12.48 9.11 -9.50
N GLU A 106 -12.94 10.33 -9.70
CA GLU A 106 -12.68 11.49 -8.84
C GLU A 106 -13.24 11.34 -7.42
N HIS A 107 -14.15 10.39 -7.19
CA HIS A 107 -14.72 10.10 -5.87
C HIS A 107 -14.08 8.88 -5.19
N GLY A 108 -13.07 8.27 -5.82
CA GLY A 108 -12.42 7.07 -5.32
C GLY A 108 -13.20 5.78 -5.55
N LYS A 109 -14.18 5.78 -6.46
CA LYS A 109 -14.88 4.55 -6.86
C LYS A 109 -13.97 3.72 -7.77
N VAL A 110 -13.84 2.45 -7.46
CA VAL A 110 -13.07 1.49 -8.26
C VAL A 110 -13.80 1.23 -9.58
N LEU A 111 -13.14 1.54 -10.70
CA LEU A 111 -13.64 1.32 -12.06
C LEU A 111 -13.11 0.03 -12.67
N GLU A 112 -11.84 -0.26 -12.44
CA GLU A 112 -11.16 -1.48 -12.90
C GLU A 112 -9.96 -1.78 -12.03
N TYR A 113 -9.55 -3.04 -11.94
CA TYR A 113 -8.32 -3.42 -11.27
C TYR A 113 -7.62 -4.59 -11.96
N ARG A 114 -6.32 -4.67 -11.74
CA ARG A 114 -5.48 -5.82 -12.07
C ARG A 114 -4.53 -6.08 -10.91
N MET A 115 -4.21 -7.32 -10.66
CA MET A 115 -3.27 -7.71 -9.62
C MET A 115 -2.28 -8.75 -10.12
N THR A 116 -1.13 -8.82 -9.49
CA THR A 116 -0.21 -9.92 -9.72
C THR A 116 -0.90 -11.23 -9.36
N SER A 117 -0.75 -12.23 -10.22
CA SER A 117 -1.08 -13.61 -9.85
C SER A 117 -0.23 -14.02 -8.64
N GLN A 118 -0.49 -15.16 -8.01
CA GLN A 118 0.15 -15.70 -6.79
C GLN A 118 1.71 -15.74 -6.79
N CYS A 119 2.36 -15.00 -7.67
CA CYS A 119 3.80 -14.90 -7.77
C CYS A 119 4.33 -13.73 -6.92
N ALA A 120 5.12 -14.05 -5.90
CA ALA A 120 5.69 -13.10 -4.95
C ALA A 120 6.67 -12.08 -5.57
N SER A 121 7.14 -12.26 -6.81
CA SER A 121 8.22 -11.46 -7.42
C SER A 121 7.88 -9.97 -7.70
N GLY A 122 6.72 -9.50 -7.29
CA GLY A 122 6.31 -8.09 -7.35
C GLY A 122 5.79 -7.60 -6.01
N SER A 123 6.19 -8.23 -4.92
CA SER A 123 5.66 -7.99 -3.58
C SER A 123 6.76 -7.64 -2.57
N GLY A 124 6.35 -7.04 -1.46
CA GLY A 124 7.26 -6.68 -0.38
C GLY A 124 7.98 -7.87 0.25
N GLN A 125 7.33 -9.06 0.28
CA GLN A 125 7.95 -10.28 0.81
C GLN A 125 9.16 -10.72 -0.02
N PHE A 126 9.08 -10.58 -1.34
CA PHE A 126 10.22 -10.87 -2.21
C PHE A 126 11.39 -9.93 -1.90
N LEU A 127 11.13 -8.63 -1.80
CA LEU A 127 12.16 -7.65 -1.50
C LEU A 127 12.78 -7.88 -0.10
N GLU A 128 11.98 -8.25 0.88
CA GLU A 128 12.44 -8.63 2.23
C GLU A 128 13.37 -9.85 2.21
N ASN A 129 13.06 -10.86 1.39
CA ASN A 129 13.92 -12.03 1.24
C ASN A 129 15.28 -11.65 0.63
N ILE A 130 15.27 -10.80 -0.40
CA ILE A 130 16.51 -10.35 -1.04
C ILE A 130 17.35 -9.50 -0.08
N ALA A 131 16.75 -8.58 0.67
CA ALA A 131 17.44 -7.79 1.68
C ALA A 131 18.17 -8.68 2.70
N ARG A 132 17.49 -9.74 3.16
CA ARG A 132 18.08 -10.72 4.08
C ARG A 132 19.27 -11.44 3.45
N TYR A 133 19.19 -11.82 2.17
CA TYR A 133 20.30 -12.43 1.44
C TYR A 133 21.50 -11.51 1.33
N LEU A 134 21.25 -10.23 1.11
CA LEU A 134 22.31 -9.21 0.98
C LEU A 134 22.83 -8.71 2.33
N GLY A 135 22.20 -9.11 3.45
CA GLY A 135 22.56 -8.66 4.81
C GLY A 135 22.23 -7.20 5.10
N ILE A 136 21.22 -6.64 4.41
CA ILE A 136 20.77 -5.25 4.54
C ILE A 136 19.37 -5.18 5.13
N THR A 137 19.00 -4.03 5.68
CA THR A 137 17.66 -3.78 6.20
C THR A 137 16.70 -3.29 5.10
N LEU A 138 15.40 -3.43 5.32
CA LEU A 138 14.40 -2.94 4.35
C LEU A 138 14.44 -1.42 4.18
N GLU A 139 14.82 -0.71 5.21
CA GLU A 139 14.95 0.75 5.22
C GLU A 139 16.10 1.24 4.33
N GLU A 140 17.16 0.46 4.20
CA GLU A 140 18.35 0.82 3.42
C GLU A 140 18.18 0.54 1.91
N ILE A 141 17.23 -0.34 1.53
CA ILE A 141 17.09 -0.82 0.15
C ILE A 141 16.90 0.35 -0.83
N GLY A 142 15.99 1.27 -0.52
CA GLY A 142 15.64 2.39 -1.41
C GLY A 142 16.84 3.27 -1.72
N GLU A 143 17.58 3.69 -0.70
CA GLU A 143 18.75 4.56 -0.84
C GLU A 143 19.90 3.85 -1.52
N LEU A 144 20.18 2.59 -1.15
CA LEU A 144 21.23 1.79 -1.78
C LEU A 144 20.96 1.58 -3.28
N SER A 145 19.71 1.27 -3.63
CA SER A 145 19.31 1.09 -5.03
C SER A 145 19.57 2.34 -5.89
N GLN A 146 19.45 3.54 -5.33
CA GLN A 146 19.71 4.79 -6.04
C GLN A 146 21.21 5.09 -6.23
N GLN A 147 22.09 4.37 -5.56
CA GLN A 147 23.55 4.48 -5.73
C GLN A 147 24.09 3.57 -6.83
N ALA A 148 23.21 2.85 -7.55
CA ALA A 148 23.61 1.96 -8.63
C ALA A 148 24.20 2.74 -9.80
N ASP A 149 25.34 2.26 -10.32
CA ASP A 149 26.04 2.79 -11.50
C ASP A 149 25.89 1.90 -12.74
N ASP A 150 25.70 0.60 -12.55
CA ASP A 150 25.49 -0.39 -13.63
C ASP A 150 24.48 -1.46 -13.20
N PRO A 151 23.16 -1.15 -13.25
CA PRO A 151 22.11 -2.06 -12.77
C PRO A 151 22.08 -3.39 -13.52
N GLU A 152 22.09 -4.48 -12.78
CA GLU A 152 22.01 -5.84 -13.33
C GLU A 152 20.58 -6.20 -13.78
N VAL A 153 20.49 -7.07 -14.78
CA VAL A 153 19.20 -7.57 -15.27
C VAL A 153 18.76 -8.75 -14.40
N VAL A 154 17.61 -8.57 -13.75
CA VAL A 154 16.97 -9.60 -12.92
C VAL A 154 15.78 -10.20 -13.66
N SER A 155 15.61 -11.53 -13.56
CA SER A 155 14.46 -12.21 -14.15
C SER A 155 13.14 -11.62 -13.66
N GLY A 156 12.31 -11.18 -14.60
CA GLY A 156 10.97 -10.66 -14.33
C GLY A 156 9.85 -11.73 -14.29
N ILE A 157 10.20 -13.01 -14.42
CA ILE A 157 9.21 -14.08 -14.63
C ILE A 157 8.76 -14.71 -13.31
N CYS A 158 9.70 -15.06 -12.44
CA CYS A 158 9.43 -15.83 -11.22
C CYS A 158 10.34 -15.37 -10.07
N ALA A 159 9.79 -15.31 -8.84
CA ALA A 159 10.57 -14.97 -7.64
C ALA A 159 11.73 -15.95 -7.39
N VAL A 160 11.50 -17.25 -7.63
CA VAL A 160 12.55 -18.28 -7.45
C VAL A 160 13.71 -18.07 -8.43
N LEU A 161 13.41 -17.75 -9.69
CA LEU A 161 14.44 -17.43 -10.69
C LEU A 161 15.18 -16.14 -10.31
N ALA A 162 14.46 -15.13 -9.85
CA ALA A 162 15.07 -13.89 -9.41
C ALA A 162 15.97 -14.08 -8.16
N GLU A 163 15.58 -14.93 -7.21
CA GLU A 163 16.45 -15.30 -6.08
C GLU A 163 17.72 -16.03 -6.56
N THR A 164 17.57 -16.93 -7.54
CA THR A 164 18.74 -17.61 -8.15
C THR A 164 19.64 -16.62 -8.88
N ASP A 165 19.07 -15.66 -9.62
CA ASP A 165 19.83 -14.60 -10.27
C ASP A 165 20.64 -13.80 -9.23
N VAL A 166 20.02 -13.42 -8.10
CA VAL A 166 20.70 -12.69 -7.02
C VAL A 166 21.86 -13.50 -6.44
N ILE A 167 21.68 -14.79 -6.18
CA ILE A 167 22.76 -15.67 -5.68
C ILE A 167 23.93 -15.67 -6.69
N ASN A 168 23.66 -15.80 -7.98
CA ASN A 168 24.66 -15.75 -9.03
C ASN A 168 25.36 -14.39 -9.10
N MET A 169 24.63 -13.29 -8.95
CA MET A 169 25.20 -11.93 -8.95
C MET A 169 26.13 -11.71 -7.76
N VAL A 170 25.74 -12.16 -6.57
CA VAL A 170 26.58 -12.10 -5.37
C VAL A 170 27.86 -12.92 -5.57
N SER A 171 27.78 -14.13 -6.16
CA SER A 171 28.95 -14.96 -6.46
C SER A 171 29.90 -14.33 -7.47
N ARG A 172 29.39 -13.48 -8.35
CA ARG A 172 30.17 -12.67 -9.32
C ARG A 172 30.67 -11.34 -8.73
N SER A 173 30.46 -11.11 -7.43
CA SER A 173 30.84 -9.88 -6.72
C SER A 173 30.18 -8.61 -7.28
N ILE A 174 28.95 -8.74 -7.81
CA ILE A 174 28.15 -7.58 -8.21
C ILE A 174 27.75 -6.79 -6.95
N SER A 175 27.81 -5.48 -7.01
CA SER A 175 27.49 -4.62 -5.87
C SER A 175 26.02 -4.70 -5.47
N ALA A 176 25.72 -4.58 -4.17
CA ALA A 176 24.35 -4.58 -3.68
C ALA A 176 23.48 -3.47 -4.33
N PRO A 177 23.95 -2.22 -4.52
CA PRO A 177 23.21 -1.21 -5.26
C PRO A 177 22.75 -1.67 -6.66
N ASN A 178 23.65 -2.27 -7.45
CA ASN A 178 23.35 -2.73 -8.81
C ASN A 178 22.34 -3.87 -8.83
N ILE A 179 22.42 -4.80 -7.87
CA ILE A 179 21.45 -5.89 -7.69
C ILE A 179 20.05 -5.30 -7.33
N LEU A 180 20.00 -4.42 -6.33
CA LEU A 180 18.75 -3.81 -5.86
C LEU A 180 18.08 -2.97 -6.93
N LYS A 181 18.83 -2.18 -7.69
CA LYS A 181 18.27 -1.39 -8.79
C LYS A 181 17.70 -2.29 -9.88
N GLY A 182 18.37 -3.38 -10.22
CA GLY A 182 17.88 -4.37 -11.17
C GLY A 182 16.53 -4.98 -10.71
N ILE A 183 16.42 -5.28 -9.42
CA ILE A 183 15.17 -5.76 -8.81
C ILE A 183 14.07 -4.71 -8.89
N HIS A 184 14.34 -3.45 -8.52
CA HIS A 184 13.37 -2.36 -8.59
C HIS A 184 12.90 -2.11 -10.03
N ILE A 185 13.78 -2.16 -11.01
CA ILE A 185 13.43 -2.07 -12.44
C ILE A 185 12.48 -3.22 -12.82
N SER A 186 12.80 -4.45 -12.43
CA SER A 186 11.97 -5.63 -12.71
C SER A 186 10.57 -5.50 -12.08
N MET A 187 10.49 -5.08 -10.81
CA MET A 187 9.23 -4.84 -10.09
C MET A 187 8.43 -3.70 -10.73
N SER A 188 9.09 -2.57 -11.03
CA SER A 188 8.49 -1.43 -11.71
C SER A 188 7.85 -1.81 -13.04
N ASN A 189 8.58 -2.51 -13.91
CA ASN A 189 8.07 -2.97 -15.20
C ASN A 189 6.81 -3.81 -15.06
N ARG A 190 6.73 -4.64 -14.02
CA ARG A 190 5.57 -5.47 -13.71
C ARG A 190 4.38 -4.63 -13.25
N LEU A 191 4.60 -3.68 -12.34
CA LEU A 191 3.56 -2.77 -11.83
C LEU A 191 3.01 -1.86 -12.93
N LEU A 192 3.89 -1.31 -13.78
CA LEU A 192 3.49 -0.52 -14.94
C LEU A 192 2.73 -1.34 -15.99
N LYS A 193 3.05 -2.63 -16.14
CA LYS A 193 2.26 -3.54 -16.99
C LYS A 193 0.84 -3.74 -16.44
N LEU A 194 0.68 -3.89 -15.12
CA LEU A 194 -0.65 -3.94 -14.48
C LEU A 194 -1.42 -2.63 -14.70
N LEU A 195 -0.74 -1.49 -14.52
CA LEU A 195 -1.34 -0.18 -14.71
C LEU A 195 -1.89 -0.02 -16.14
N ARG A 196 -1.09 -0.35 -17.15
CA ARG A 196 -1.55 -0.35 -18.55
C ARG A 196 -2.75 -1.28 -18.79
N ALA A 197 -2.76 -2.44 -18.15
CA ALA A 197 -3.85 -3.40 -18.28
C ALA A 197 -5.17 -2.88 -17.67
N THR A 198 -5.14 -1.89 -16.77
CA THR A 198 -6.33 -1.16 -16.29
C THR A 198 -6.71 0.04 -17.16
N LYS A 199 -6.03 0.23 -18.31
CA LYS A 199 -6.26 1.33 -19.25
C LYS A 199 -6.02 2.73 -18.67
N VAL A 200 -5.17 2.83 -17.67
CA VAL A 200 -4.69 4.11 -17.15
C VAL A 200 -3.53 4.57 -18.02
N MET A 201 -3.73 5.69 -18.73
CA MET A 201 -2.76 6.22 -19.68
C MET A 201 -2.23 7.59 -19.28
N GLU A 202 -2.93 8.30 -18.38
CA GLU A 202 -2.60 9.66 -17.94
C GLU A 202 -3.08 9.94 -16.51
N GLY A 203 -2.60 11.01 -15.90
CA GLY A 203 -2.99 11.50 -14.58
C GLY A 203 -2.08 10.98 -13.44
N ASP A 204 -2.45 11.32 -12.22
CA ASP A 204 -1.69 10.95 -11.04
C ASP A 204 -1.98 9.50 -10.63
N VAL A 205 -0.91 8.77 -10.36
CA VAL A 205 -0.90 7.39 -9.84
C VAL A 205 -0.36 7.41 -8.43
N MET A 206 -1.21 7.16 -7.44
CA MET A 206 -0.80 7.10 -6.04
C MET A 206 -0.24 5.73 -5.70
N VAL A 207 1.00 5.69 -5.23
CA VAL A 207 1.61 4.46 -4.70
C VAL A 207 1.19 4.30 -3.25
N THR A 208 0.63 3.14 -2.90
CA THR A 208 0.15 2.80 -1.56
C THR A 208 0.67 1.43 -1.12
N GLY A 209 0.39 1.04 0.11
CA GLY A 209 0.83 -0.23 0.66
C GLY A 209 2.20 -0.17 1.31
N GLY A 210 2.74 -1.32 1.70
CA GLY A 210 3.94 -1.42 2.52
C GLY A 210 5.22 -0.90 1.86
N LEU A 211 5.29 -0.91 0.53
CA LEU A 211 6.44 -0.42 -0.25
C LEU A 211 6.23 0.99 -0.81
N ALA A 212 5.18 1.71 -0.40
CA ALA A 212 4.94 3.07 -0.88
C ALA A 212 6.06 4.06 -0.50
N LEU A 213 6.80 3.78 0.55
CA LEU A 213 7.93 4.61 1.01
C LEU A 213 9.30 4.09 0.54
N ASP A 214 9.34 3.03 -0.25
CA ASP A 214 10.59 2.59 -0.88
C ASP A 214 10.98 3.54 -2.00
N THR A 215 11.90 4.46 -1.70
CA THR A 215 12.32 5.53 -2.62
C THR A 215 12.95 5.00 -3.90
N GLY A 216 13.62 3.85 -3.83
CA GLY A 216 14.22 3.18 -5.00
C GLY A 216 13.18 2.60 -5.94
N LEU A 217 12.12 1.96 -5.38
CA LEU A 217 11.01 1.45 -6.18
C LEU A 217 10.20 2.59 -6.82
N VAL A 218 9.91 3.64 -6.05
CA VAL A 218 9.18 4.82 -6.55
C VAL A 218 9.96 5.50 -7.68
N ALA A 219 11.28 5.67 -7.50
CA ALA A 219 12.17 6.21 -8.52
C ALA A 219 12.20 5.33 -9.77
N ALA A 220 12.32 4.01 -9.62
CA ALA A 220 12.31 3.07 -10.74
C ALA A 220 10.97 3.09 -11.51
N MET A 221 9.84 3.30 -10.83
CA MET A 221 8.54 3.48 -11.48
C MET A 221 8.48 4.79 -12.26
N ALA A 222 8.99 5.89 -11.70
CA ALA A 222 9.04 7.18 -12.38
C ALA A 222 9.94 7.13 -13.63
N GLU A 223 11.12 6.50 -13.53
CA GLU A 223 12.02 6.24 -14.65
C GLU A 223 11.34 5.36 -15.72
N GLY A 224 10.64 4.31 -15.30
CA GLY A 224 9.90 3.43 -16.20
C GLY A 224 8.77 4.14 -16.93
N VAL A 225 8.09 5.09 -16.31
CA VAL A 225 7.08 5.95 -16.95
C VAL A 225 7.73 6.87 -17.98
N ALA A 226 8.91 7.41 -17.69
CA ALA A 226 9.63 8.28 -18.61
C ALA A 226 10.18 7.53 -19.84
N ASP A 227 10.26 6.21 -19.84
CA ASP A 227 10.66 5.41 -21.01
C ASP A 227 9.52 5.42 -22.06
N PRO A 228 9.78 5.98 -23.25
CA PRO A 228 8.78 6.07 -24.34
C PRO A 228 8.17 4.72 -24.75
N LYS A 229 8.90 3.61 -24.49
CA LYS A 229 8.41 2.23 -24.75
C LYS A 229 7.16 1.89 -23.92
N ASN A 230 7.00 2.50 -22.76
CA ASN A 230 5.89 2.21 -21.87
C ASN A 230 4.57 2.88 -22.28
N LYS A 231 4.62 3.92 -23.12
CA LYS A 231 3.44 4.57 -23.72
C LYS A 231 2.36 5.00 -22.70
N VAL A 232 2.79 5.49 -21.53
CA VAL A 232 1.91 6.05 -20.50
C VAL A 232 2.38 7.46 -20.17
N ASN A 233 1.44 8.38 -19.90
CA ASN A 233 1.74 9.76 -19.51
C ASN A 233 1.17 10.00 -18.11
N VAL A 234 1.65 9.23 -17.14
CA VAL A 234 1.21 9.32 -15.75
C VAL A 234 2.30 9.92 -14.87
N THR A 235 1.90 10.48 -13.73
CA THR A 235 2.83 10.94 -12.71
C THR A 235 2.76 9.99 -11.52
N ILE A 236 3.88 9.36 -11.17
CA ILE A 236 3.97 8.53 -9.98
C ILE A 236 4.07 9.44 -8.76
N LYS A 237 3.16 9.27 -7.79
CA LYS A 237 3.11 10.01 -6.54
C LYS A 237 3.23 9.06 -5.35
N SER A 238 3.96 9.49 -4.35
CA SER A 238 4.01 8.87 -3.02
C SER A 238 3.91 9.97 -1.98
N ASP A 239 3.29 9.66 -0.86
CA ASP A 239 3.12 10.54 0.28
C ASP A 239 3.70 9.85 1.52
N PRO A 240 4.27 10.54 2.51
CA PRO A 240 4.74 9.94 3.76
C PRO A 240 3.70 9.05 4.45
N ASP A 241 2.42 9.33 4.23
CA ASP A 241 1.31 8.59 4.80
C ASP A 241 0.69 7.54 3.86
N SER A 242 1.26 7.35 2.68
CA SER A 242 0.81 6.36 1.69
C SER A 242 0.71 4.93 2.23
N ILE A 243 1.53 4.58 3.23
CA ILE A 243 1.46 3.27 3.88
C ILE A 243 0.16 3.07 4.65
N TYR A 244 -0.50 4.15 5.07
CA TYR A 244 -1.76 4.14 5.80
C TYR A 244 -3.00 4.20 4.89
N ALA A 245 -2.85 4.34 3.57
CA ALA A 245 -3.97 4.57 2.66
C ALA A 245 -5.13 3.58 2.85
N GLY A 246 -4.84 2.29 3.06
CA GLY A 246 -5.85 1.28 3.35
C GLY A 246 -6.62 1.56 4.66
N ALA A 247 -5.91 1.90 5.73
CA ALA A 247 -6.52 2.22 7.03
C ALA A 247 -7.29 3.55 6.98
N ILE A 248 -6.74 4.58 6.32
CA ILE A 248 -7.43 5.86 6.09
C ILE A 248 -8.76 5.63 5.37
N GLY A 249 -8.71 4.89 4.26
CA GLY A 249 -9.93 4.60 3.50
C GLY A 249 -10.95 3.77 4.28
N ALA A 250 -10.50 2.84 5.13
CA ALA A 250 -11.38 2.07 6.01
C ALA A 250 -12.07 2.98 7.03
N ALA A 251 -11.32 3.87 7.69
CA ALA A 251 -11.87 4.83 8.65
C ALA A 251 -12.92 5.76 8.01
N LEU A 252 -12.61 6.32 6.83
CA LEU A 252 -13.52 7.22 6.10
C LEU A 252 -14.79 6.51 5.63
N TRP A 253 -14.68 5.26 5.17
CA TRP A 253 -15.85 4.45 4.81
C TRP A 253 -16.65 4.03 6.05
N GLY A 254 -15.99 3.78 7.18
CA GLY A 254 -16.62 3.50 8.46
C GLY A 254 -17.47 4.66 8.93
N GLY A 255 -16.91 5.87 8.97
CA GLY A 255 -17.63 7.10 9.32
C GLY A 255 -18.82 7.38 8.39
N PHE A 256 -18.63 7.26 7.08
CA PHE A 256 -19.71 7.39 6.11
C PHE A 256 -20.85 6.37 6.34
N ARG A 257 -20.50 5.12 6.62
CA ARG A 257 -21.48 4.05 6.90
C ARG A 257 -22.24 4.31 8.17
N TYR A 258 -21.57 4.73 9.24
CA TYR A 258 -22.18 5.09 10.51
C TYR A 258 -23.22 6.19 10.33
N GLN A 259 -22.86 7.30 9.72
CA GLN A 259 -23.75 8.43 9.45
C GLN A 259 -24.96 8.04 8.59
N LYS A 260 -24.73 7.18 7.58
CA LYS A 260 -25.82 6.70 6.71
C LYS A 260 -26.81 5.82 7.46
N LEU A 261 -26.33 4.94 8.34
CA LEU A 261 -27.20 4.08 9.15
C LEU A 261 -28.02 4.91 10.15
N ALA A 262 -27.41 5.88 10.83
CA ALA A 262 -28.10 6.78 11.74
C ALA A 262 -29.26 7.53 11.04
N LYS A 263 -29.01 8.11 9.86
CA LYS A 263 -30.08 8.77 9.07
C LYS A 263 -31.22 7.82 8.67
N MET A 264 -30.90 6.56 8.36
CA MET A 264 -31.89 5.56 8.00
C MET A 264 -32.79 5.18 9.21
N GLU A 265 -32.22 5.13 10.41
CA GLU A 265 -32.96 4.86 11.63
C GLU A 265 -33.90 6.03 12.01
N GLU A 266 -33.42 7.27 11.90
CA GLU A 266 -34.23 8.47 12.09
C GLU A 266 -35.45 8.49 11.15
N LEU A 267 -35.25 8.17 9.87
CA LEU A 267 -36.33 8.11 8.88
C LEU A 267 -37.35 7.00 9.17
N LYS A 268 -36.92 5.86 9.72
CA LYS A 268 -37.84 4.78 10.13
C LYS A 268 -38.66 5.13 11.36
N GLN A 269 -38.10 5.93 12.29
CA GLN A 269 -38.81 6.37 13.50
C GLN A 269 -39.81 7.49 13.18
N ALA A 270 -39.59 8.22 12.07
CA ALA A 270 -40.47 9.32 11.65
C ALA A 270 -41.63 8.88 10.73
N SER A 271 -41.67 7.61 10.31
CA SER A 271 -42.72 7.00 9.46
C SER A 271 -43.62 6.08 10.23
#